data_b50720456214b2ba5ba5495403ba604d
#
_entry.id   b50720456214b2ba5ba5495403ba604d
#
_cell.length_a   1.000
_cell.length_b   1.000
_cell.length_c   1.000
_cell.angle_alpha   90.00
_cell.angle_beta   90.00
_cell.angle_gamma   90.00
#
_symmetry.space_group_name_H-M   'P 1'
#
loop_
_entity.id
_entity.type
_entity.pdbx_description
1 polymer ?
#
loop_
_entity_poly.entity_id
_entity_poly.type
_entity_poly.pdbx_seq_one_letter_code
_entity_poly.pdbx_strand_id
1 'polypeptide(L)'
;MGFEARDMLKNEGQIDSYMQSEATILNEDRNALLQQKWVAMLEGIDDPWMRRCTAQILENESIHLQNATRRLMESSLSQNIPDLVKFIFPLIRRVWPNLIANGLASLQPMNSPIGGIFYWEYKYGTTKGTVTAGDNMIQNFDRHYSSEFIDQESIGSGSDTYTGTLDWSPVKAYGLGQTGIEFIGYAGTTMKRIYDADGSGTLIGDVGVGANTITYATGVYAVNFDASVDNVVANYFYSMEAVAANVPEVNVDVTLEPVKAWSRKLKFLWSSEIQDDMKAILGMNIEPEMSAGVANEMQLGIDRELIMSMYGSGTTNTGVWDAAVPPGVNQVDHYRNITTVLGKVSGAINTATHRGPGNFLIIGPSVQPIFEALHTHGDLKGIYGPDAGAAGGKGPGVTGRPAFPLPAAPQGYGVYVMGMLQAKWTVIVDPYFPTGKILVGLKGPSFPDAGLVYAPYVPLEMTGAFLDPADFTLRKGMRTRYARKLVNPNFYGVITVSNLP
;
A
#
# COMPACT_ATOMS: atom_id res chain seq x y z
N MET A 1 -12.34 17.21 -17.78
CA MET A 1 -11.41 18.31 -18.11
C MET A 1 -10.03 17.72 -18.02
N GLY A 2 -9.50 17.30 -19.17
CA GLY A 2 -8.15 16.75 -19.23
C GLY A 2 -7.14 17.88 -19.03
N PHE A 3 -6.42 17.84 -17.94
CA PHE A 3 -5.19 18.59 -17.82
C PHE A 3 -4.20 17.94 -18.79
N GLU A 4 -3.95 18.60 -19.91
CA GLU A 4 -2.98 18.11 -20.86
C GLU A 4 -1.60 18.15 -20.21
N ALA A 5 -0.93 16.99 -20.19
CA ALA A 5 0.46 16.84 -19.77
C ALA A 5 1.42 17.84 -20.43
N ARG A 6 1.03 18.44 -21.55
CA ARG A 6 1.74 19.51 -22.26
C ARG A 6 1.87 20.83 -21.49
N ASP A 7 0.94 21.17 -20.59
CA ASP A 7 1.04 22.41 -19.81
C ASP A 7 1.98 22.28 -18.60
N MET A 8 2.25 21.05 -18.15
CA MET A 8 3.32 20.76 -17.17
C MET A 8 4.72 20.84 -17.80
N LEU A 9 4.84 20.61 -19.11
CA LEU A 9 6.10 20.61 -19.85
C LEU A 9 6.68 22.02 -20.13
N LYS A 10 5.98 23.10 -19.81
CA LYS A 10 6.48 24.46 -20.00
C LYS A 10 7.52 24.94 -18.98
N ASN A 11 7.76 24.17 -17.92
CA ASN A 11 8.84 24.43 -16.96
C ASN A 11 9.92 23.35 -17.05
N GLU A 12 10.73 23.37 -18.10
CA GLU A 12 11.81 22.40 -18.35
C GLU A 12 12.74 22.23 -17.12
N GLY A 13 13.01 23.27 -16.36
CA GLY A 13 13.82 23.20 -15.15
C GLY A 13 13.18 22.47 -13.95
N GLN A 14 11.84 22.33 -13.91
CA GLN A 14 11.15 21.54 -12.90
C GLN A 14 11.11 20.05 -13.26
N ILE A 15 10.99 19.75 -14.54
CA ILE A 15 10.95 18.37 -15.06
C ILE A 15 12.29 17.70 -14.85
N ASP A 16 13.41 18.36 -15.11
CA ASP A 16 14.74 17.83 -14.86
C ASP A 16 14.95 17.52 -13.38
N SER A 17 14.38 18.29 -12.46
CA SER A 17 14.43 17.97 -11.03
C SER A 17 13.56 16.79 -10.64
N TYR A 18 12.38 16.62 -11.28
CA TYR A 18 11.50 15.46 -11.08
C TYR A 18 12.12 14.18 -11.65
N MET A 19 12.64 14.23 -12.88
CA MET A 19 13.30 13.10 -13.54
C MET A 19 14.62 12.72 -12.83
N GLN A 20 15.39 13.69 -12.34
CA GLN A 20 16.59 13.42 -11.54
C GLN A 20 16.27 12.79 -10.18
N SER A 21 15.15 13.11 -9.56
CA SER A 21 14.76 12.50 -8.27
C SER A 21 14.51 11.00 -8.38
N GLU A 22 13.90 10.56 -9.46
CA GLU A 22 13.59 9.16 -9.70
C GLU A 22 14.73 8.36 -10.31
N ALA A 23 15.41 8.94 -11.29
CA ALA A 23 16.64 8.34 -11.84
C ALA A 23 17.65 8.02 -10.73
N THR A 24 17.56 8.72 -9.58
CA THR A 24 18.44 8.49 -8.44
C THR A 24 18.15 7.21 -7.67
N ILE A 25 16.86 6.85 -7.50
CA ILE A 25 16.49 5.63 -6.74
C ILE A 25 16.57 4.39 -7.63
N LEU A 26 16.26 4.54 -8.91
CA LEU A 26 16.26 3.43 -9.89
C LEU A 26 17.62 3.23 -10.56
N ASN A 27 18.53 4.20 -10.50
CA ASN A 27 19.88 4.07 -11.06
C ASN A 27 20.76 3.19 -10.16
N GLU A 28 20.96 1.94 -10.59
CA GLU A 28 21.71 0.93 -9.84
C GLU A 28 23.16 1.33 -9.60
N ASP A 29 23.82 1.95 -10.57
CA ASP A 29 25.23 2.37 -10.46
C ASP A 29 25.40 3.44 -9.39
N ARG A 30 24.52 4.44 -9.37
CA ARG A 30 24.53 5.49 -8.35
C ARG A 30 24.21 4.94 -6.96
N ASN A 31 23.24 4.04 -6.86
CA ASN A 31 22.90 3.39 -5.60
C ASN A 31 24.05 2.54 -5.06
N ALA A 32 24.78 1.85 -5.92
CA ALA A 32 25.98 1.11 -5.53
C ALA A 32 27.07 2.03 -4.98
N LEU A 33 27.33 3.15 -5.64
CA LEU A 33 28.27 4.17 -5.17
C LEU A 33 27.87 4.79 -3.83
N LEU A 34 26.57 5.11 -3.65
CA LEU A 34 26.06 5.63 -2.39
C LEU A 34 26.15 4.61 -1.25
N GLN A 35 25.84 3.35 -1.50
CA GLN A 35 25.99 2.29 -0.51
C GLN A 35 27.47 2.07 -0.15
N GLN A 36 28.38 2.14 -1.11
CA GLN A 36 29.81 2.04 -0.87
C GLN A 36 30.31 3.23 -0.03
N LYS A 37 29.88 4.45 -0.34
CA LYS A 37 30.21 5.66 0.44
C LYS A 37 29.78 5.56 1.90
N TRP A 38 28.62 5.00 2.16
CA TRP A 38 27.99 4.94 3.48
C TRP A 38 28.06 3.58 4.16
N VAL A 39 28.91 2.65 3.68
CA VAL A 39 29.02 1.26 4.18
C VAL A 39 29.04 1.17 5.70
N ALA A 40 29.85 1.97 6.37
CA ALA A 40 29.98 1.94 7.83
C ALA A 40 28.67 2.33 8.57
N MET A 41 27.81 3.12 7.94
CA MET A 41 26.53 3.56 8.50
C MET A 41 25.37 2.63 8.12
N LEU A 42 25.57 1.75 7.14
CA LEU A 42 24.57 0.80 6.66
C LEU A 42 24.74 -0.61 7.25
N GLU A 43 25.79 -0.82 8.04
CA GLU A 43 26.05 -2.10 8.71
C GLU A 43 24.91 -2.45 9.68
N GLY A 44 24.40 -3.69 9.60
CA GLY A 44 23.28 -4.15 10.42
C GLY A 44 21.87 -3.89 9.85
N ILE A 45 21.78 -3.31 8.64
CA ILE A 45 20.50 -3.23 7.91
C ILE A 45 20.49 -4.35 6.87
N ASP A 46 19.67 -5.38 7.08
CA ASP A 46 19.63 -6.57 6.20
C ASP A 46 18.82 -6.35 4.93
N ASP A 47 17.80 -5.51 4.97
CA ASP A 47 16.90 -5.26 3.84
C ASP A 47 17.60 -4.40 2.77
N PRO A 48 17.75 -4.91 1.51
CA PRO A 48 18.39 -4.18 0.42
C PRO A 48 17.70 -2.86 0.07
N TRP A 49 16.37 -2.82 0.12
CA TRP A 49 15.61 -1.61 -0.15
C TRP A 49 15.83 -0.55 0.94
N MET A 50 15.76 -0.96 2.20
CA MET A 50 16.03 -0.08 3.34
C MET A 50 17.45 0.46 3.32
N ARG A 51 18.45 -0.36 2.92
CA ARG A 51 19.84 0.09 2.72
C ARG A 51 19.93 1.19 1.68
N ARG A 52 19.29 1.03 0.53
CA ARG A 52 19.26 2.04 -0.55
C ARG A 52 18.62 3.35 -0.06
N CYS A 53 17.45 3.25 0.57
CA CYS A 53 16.74 4.42 1.11
C CYS A 53 17.55 5.14 2.18
N THR A 54 18.16 4.40 3.10
CA THR A 54 19.02 4.98 4.16
C THR A 54 20.24 5.67 3.58
N ALA A 55 20.93 5.06 2.58
CA ALA A 55 22.06 5.67 1.89
C ALA A 55 21.68 7.00 1.22
N GLN A 56 20.53 7.05 0.56
CA GLN A 56 20.01 8.26 -0.07
C GLN A 56 19.69 9.35 0.96
N ILE A 57 19.11 9.00 2.08
CA ILE A 57 18.78 9.93 3.16
C ILE A 57 20.03 10.50 3.81
N LEU A 58 21.07 9.67 4.04
CA LEU A 58 22.35 10.12 4.54
C LEU A 58 23.05 11.07 3.55
N GLU A 59 22.91 10.81 2.25
CA GLU A 59 23.44 11.71 1.22
C GLU A 59 22.70 13.04 1.20
N ASN A 60 21.37 13.05 1.27
CA ASN A 60 20.59 14.27 1.36
C ASN A 60 21.01 15.12 2.57
N GLU A 61 21.22 14.49 3.73
CA GLU A 61 21.67 15.17 4.93
C GLU A 61 23.09 15.71 4.76
N SER A 62 24.00 14.95 4.13
CA SER A 62 25.36 15.40 3.82
C SER A 62 25.33 16.66 2.96
N ILE A 63 24.50 16.70 1.93
CA ILE A 63 24.33 17.87 1.07
C ILE A 63 23.77 19.07 1.85
N HIS A 64 22.77 18.83 2.70
CA HIS A 64 22.20 19.89 3.54
C HIS A 64 23.24 20.45 4.52
N LEU A 65 24.03 19.62 5.17
CA LEU A 65 25.10 20.02 6.05
C LEU A 65 26.19 20.82 5.33
N GLN A 66 26.61 20.40 4.14
CA GLN A 66 27.58 21.13 3.32
C GLN A 66 27.05 22.51 2.95
N ASN A 67 25.79 22.63 2.57
CA ASN A 67 25.15 23.90 2.24
C ASN A 67 25.00 24.80 3.49
N ALA A 68 24.68 24.24 4.66
CA ALA A 68 24.62 24.96 5.92
C ALA A 68 26.01 25.45 6.34
N THR A 69 27.04 24.60 6.22
CA THR A 69 28.43 24.93 6.48
C THR A 69 28.90 26.08 5.59
N ARG A 70 28.62 26.04 4.29
CA ARG A 70 28.96 27.11 3.36
C ARG A 70 28.33 28.44 3.75
N ARG A 71 27.05 28.45 4.13
CA ARG A 71 26.34 29.65 4.61
C ARG A 71 26.92 30.19 5.94
N LEU A 72 27.39 29.31 6.83
CA LEU A 72 28.00 29.68 8.09
C LEU A 72 29.43 30.18 7.92
N MET A 73 30.19 29.67 6.94
CA MET A 73 31.51 30.21 6.58
C MET A 73 31.42 31.62 5.99
N GLU A 74 30.37 31.93 5.27
CA GLU A 74 30.05 33.29 4.82
C GLU A 74 29.69 34.24 5.97
N SER A 75 29.28 33.71 7.12
CA SER A 75 28.85 34.46 8.34
C SER A 75 29.77 34.19 9.53
N SER A 76 31.11 34.19 9.41
CA SER A 76 32.15 34.20 10.46
C SER A 76 31.94 33.39 11.78
N LEU A 77 31.10 32.39 11.82
CA LEU A 77 30.76 31.52 12.99
C LEU A 77 31.21 30.08 12.80
N SER A 78 32.47 29.82 12.49
CA SER A 78 32.95 28.52 11.99
C SER A 78 33.41 27.49 13.04
N GLN A 79 33.24 27.70 14.33
CA GLN A 79 33.87 26.84 15.37
C GLN A 79 33.11 25.56 15.75
N ASN A 80 31.81 25.40 15.44
CA ASN A 80 30.99 24.27 15.95
C ASN A 80 30.56 23.23 14.92
N ILE A 81 31.04 23.30 13.68
CA ILE A 81 30.55 22.44 12.56
C ILE A 81 31.01 20.99 12.65
N PRO A 82 32.29 20.67 12.98
CA PRO A 82 32.75 19.29 13.02
C PRO A 82 32.04 18.41 14.04
N ASP A 83 31.63 18.97 15.17
CA ASP A 83 30.94 18.22 16.22
C ASP A 83 29.48 17.92 15.87
N LEU A 84 28.83 18.80 15.14
CA LEU A 84 27.48 18.61 14.65
C LEU A 84 27.39 17.39 13.69
N VAL A 85 28.33 17.28 12.77
CA VAL A 85 28.37 16.14 11.80
C VAL A 85 28.56 14.82 12.52
N LYS A 86 29.45 14.74 13.51
CA LYS A 86 29.70 13.53 14.29
C LYS A 86 28.47 13.03 15.05
N PHE A 87 27.55 13.94 15.39
CA PHE A 87 26.39 13.62 16.21
C PHE A 87 25.14 13.28 15.37
N ILE A 88 24.91 13.97 14.26
CA ILE A 88 23.69 13.83 13.44
C ILE A 88 23.61 12.45 12.76
N PHE A 89 24.67 11.98 12.13
CA PHE A 89 24.63 10.70 11.41
C PHE A 89 24.31 9.49 12.30
N PRO A 90 24.95 9.32 13.49
CA PRO A 90 24.53 8.26 14.43
C PRO A 90 23.08 8.39 14.88
N LEU A 91 22.57 9.60 15.05
CA LEU A 91 21.17 9.84 15.44
C LEU A 91 20.20 9.44 14.32
N ILE A 92 20.48 9.80 13.07
CA ILE A 92 19.69 9.35 11.91
C ILE A 92 19.68 7.83 11.82
N ARG A 93 20.84 7.18 11.97
CA ARG A 93 20.95 5.72 11.97
C ARG A 93 20.14 5.07 13.09
N ARG A 94 20.03 5.73 14.24
CA ARG A 94 19.23 5.22 15.37
C ARG A 94 17.74 5.40 15.18
N VAL A 95 17.31 6.57 14.68
CA VAL A 95 15.88 6.93 14.58
C VAL A 95 15.23 6.36 13.32
N TRP A 96 15.90 6.51 12.18
CA TRP A 96 15.30 6.22 10.89
C TRP A 96 14.89 4.76 10.67
N PRO A 97 15.73 3.73 10.92
CA PRO A 97 15.35 2.34 10.73
C PRO A 97 14.28 1.86 11.71
N ASN A 98 14.13 2.55 12.85
CA ASN A 98 13.21 2.19 13.92
C ASN A 98 11.80 2.82 13.75
N LEU A 99 11.57 3.60 12.71
CA LEU A 99 10.24 4.09 12.37
C LEU A 99 9.34 2.91 11.99
N ILE A 100 8.23 2.76 12.69
CA ILE A 100 7.19 1.76 12.39
C ILE A 100 6.58 2.02 11.01
N ALA A 101 6.56 3.27 10.60
CA ALA A 101 6.19 3.70 9.26
C ALA A 101 6.87 2.90 8.14
N ASN A 102 8.14 2.52 8.33
CA ASN A 102 8.90 1.74 7.34
C ASN A 102 8.32 0.34 7.11
N GLY A 103 7.67 -0.22 8.11
CA GLY A 103 6.98 -1.52 8.01
C GLY A 103 5.55 -1.44 7.49
N LEU A 104 4.87 -0.31 7.67
CA LEU A 104 3.45 -0.16 7.37
C LEU A 104 3.16 0.59 6.07
N ALA A 105 4.07 1.48 5.65
CA ALA A 105 3.95 2.29 4.44
C ALA A 105 5.04 1.93 3.43
N SER A 106 4.83 2.27 2.16
CA SER A 106 5.91 2.25 1.18
C SER A 106 6.80 3.46 1.34
N LEU A 107 8.11 3.23 1.25
CA LEU A 107 9.12 4.25 1.46
C LEU A 107 9.66 4.74 0.11
N GLN A 108 9.53 6.05 -0.13
CA GLN A 108 10.08 6.70 -1.33
C GLN A 108 10.79 8.00 -0.94
N PRO A 109 12.12 8.00 -0.67
CA PRO A 109 12.87 9.20 -0.36
C PRO A 109 12.83 10.22 -1.51
N MET A 110 12.69 11.51 -1.17
CA MET A 110 12.70 12.60 -2.12
C MET A 110 14.04 13.33 -2.11
N ASN A 111 14.51 13.81 -3.28
CA ASN A 111 15.71 14.62 -3.42
C ASN A 111 15.41 16.12 -3.38
N SER A 112 14.15 16.51 -3.52
CA SER A 112 13.68 17.90 -3.63
C SER A 112 12.51 18.13 -2.68
N PRO A 113 12.20 19.39 -2.30
CA PRO A 113 11.04 19.72 -1.47
C PRO A 113 9.69 19.40 -2.11
N ILE A 114 9.68 19.26 -3.43
CA ILE A 114 8.53 18.83 -4.23
C ILE A 114 9.01 17.60 -4.99
N GLY A 115 8.29 16.51 -4.87
CA GLY A 115 8.57 15.26 -5.55
C GLY A 115 7.32 14.70 -6.19
N GLY A 116 7.45 13.62 -6.94
CA GLY A 116 6.35 12.83 -7.45
C GLY A 116 6.33 11.45 -6.83
N ILE A 117 5.15 10.99 -6.50
CA ILE A 117 4.92 9.59 -6.14
C ILE A 117 4.45 8.89 -7.39
N PHE A 118 5.19 7.88 -7.81
CA PHE A 118 4.86 7.06 -8.97
C PHE A 118 4.19 5.78 -8.52
N TYR A 119 3.12 5.46 -9.21
CA TYR A 119 2.54 4.13 -9.17
C TYR A 119 2.08 3.76 -10.57
N TRP A 120 2.09 2.47 -10.88
CA TRP A 120 1.64 1.97 -12.16
C TRP A 120 0.54 0.94 -11.99
N GLU A 121 -0.34 0.93 -12.95
CA GLU A 121 -1.44 -0.01 -13.03
C GLU A 121 -1.45 -0.66 -14.41
N TYR A 122 -1.79 -1.93 -14.44
CA TYR A 122 -2.07 -2.62 -15.70
C TYR A 122 -3.55 -2.46 -16.00
N LYS A 123 -3.85 -1.91 -17.19
CA LYS A 123 -5.20 -1.67 -17.67
C LYS A 123 -5.45 -2.44 -18.95
N TYR A 124 -6.67 -2.89 -19.10
CA TYR A 124 -7.11 -3.46 -20.36
C TYR A 124 -7.15 -2.38 -21.44
N GLY A 125 -6.50 -2.63 -22.58
CA GLY A 125 -6.48 -1.70 -23.71
C GLY A 125 -7.69 -1.84 -24.63
N THR A 126 -8.34 -3.01 -24.62
CA THR A 126 -9.45 -3.34 -25.49
C THR A 126 -10.66 -3.78 -24.68
N THR A 127 -11.86 -3.36 -25.08
CA THR A 127 -13.12 -3.87 -24.52
C THR A 127 -13.38 -5.26 -25.06
N LYS A 128 -13.55 -6.26 -24.18
CA LYS A 128 -13.84 -7.64 -24.57
C LYS A 128 -14.60 -8.40 -23.47
N GLY A 129 -15.72 -9.00 -23.82
CA GLY A 129 -16.55 -9.75 -22.88
C GLY A 129 -17.09 -8.85 -21.74
N THR A 130 -16.72 -9.19 -20.52
CA THR A 130 -17.15 -8.45 -19.32
C THR A 130 -16.28 -7.26 -18.96
N VAL A 131 -15.17 -7.05 -19.68
CA VAL A 131 -14.14 -6.05 -19.38
C VAL A 131 -14.20 -4.90 -20.38
N THR A 132 -14.10 -3.67 -19.88
CA THR A 132 -14.01 -2.45 -20.69
C THR A 132 -12.58 -1.92 -20.78
N ALA A 133 -12.24 -1.29 -21.92
CA ALA A 133 -10.95 -0.63 -22.09
C ALA A 133 -10.76 0.45 -21.00
N GLY A 134 -9.62 0.40 -20.32
CA GLY A 134 -9.31 1.27 -19.18
C GLY A 134 -9.55 0.64 -17.81
N ASP A 135 -10.22 -0.51 -17.73
CA ASP A 135 -10.41 -1.23 -16.47
C ASP A 135 -9.07 -1.76 -15.92
N ASN A 136 -8.94 -1.76 -14.60
CA ASN A 136 -7.76 -2.29 -13.94
C ASN A 136 -7.76 -3.84 -14.02
N MET A 137 -6.70 -4.39 -14.61
CA MET A 137 -6.56 -5.83 -14.85
C MET A 137 -6.56 -6.67 -13.56
N ILE A 138 -6.09 -6.11 -12.44
CA ILE A 138 -6.04 -6.81 -11.16
C ILE A 138 -7.43 -6.86 -10.50
N GLN A 139 -8.24 -5.81 -10.68
CA GLN A 139 -9.57 -5.71 -10.05
C GLN A 139 -10.66 -6.40 -10.87
N ASN A 140 -10.58 -6.30 -12.19
CA ASN A 140 -11.58 -6.83 -13.13
C ASN A 140 -10.97 -7.97 -13.96
N PHE A 141 -10.63 -9.07 -13.32
CA PHE A 141 -10.05 -10.21 -14.03
C PHE A 141 -11.10 -10.95 -14.87
N ASP A 142 -10.86 -11.03 -16.19
CA ASP A 142 -11.60 -11.88 -17.10
C ASP A 142 -10.71 -13.03 -17.58
N ARG A 143 -11.14 -14.28 -17.31
CA ARG A 143 -10.42 -15.52 -17.69
C ARG A 143 -10.32 -15.71 -19.19
N HIS A 144 -11.25 -15.13 -19.96
CA HIS A 144 -11.36 -15.29 -21.41
C HIS A 144 -10.74 -14.12 -22.18
N TYR A 145 -10.23 -13.08 -21.51
CA TYR A 145 -9.66 -11.92 -22.17
C TYR A 145 -8.53 -12.30 -23.16
N SER A 146 -7.64 -13.19 -22.77
CA SER A 146 -6.52 -13.66 -23.60
C SER A 146 -6.86 -14.87 -24.50
N SER A 147 -8.08 -15.36 -24.46
CA SER A 147 -8.52 -16.52 -25.26
C SER A 147 -9.26 -16.08 -26.52
N GLU A 148 -9.43 -17.01 -27.47
CA GLU A 148 -10.26 -16.79 -28.66
C GLU A 148 -11.76 -16.91 -28.40
N PHE A 149 -12.17 -17.03 -27.14
CA PHE A 149 -13.56 -17.16 -26.71
C PHE A 149 -14.09 -15.86 -26.16
N ILE A 150 -15.30 -15.48 -26.58
CA ILE A 150 -16.08 -14.39 -26.02
C ILE A 150 -17.18 -15.01 -25.16
N ASP A 151 -17.22 -14.59 -23.91
CA ASP A 151 -18.24 -14.98 -22.96
C ASP A 151 -19.14 -13.76 -22.68
N GLN A 152 -20.47 -13.97 -22.85
CA GLN A 152 -21.52 -13.01 -22.49
C GLN A 152 -21.46 -11.64 -23.21
N GLU A 153 -21.17 -11.59 -24.51
CA GLU A 153 -21.39 -10.36 -25.27
C GLU A 153 -22.86 -10.00 -25.26
N SER A 154 -23.19 -8.78 -24.80
CA SER A 154 -24.57 -8.33 -24.65
C SER A 154 -25.18 -8.02 -26.04
N ILE A 155 -26.26 -8.70 -26.38
CA ILE A 155 -26.97 -8.52 -27.63
C ILE A 155 -28.18 -7.59 -27.47
N GLY A 156 -28.92 -7.73 -26.36
CA GLY A 156 -30.11 -6.92 -26.09
C GLY A 156 -31.03 -7.54 -25.06
N SER A 157 -32.22 -6.94 -24.91
CA SER A 157 -33.20 -7.39 -23.92
C SER A 157 -34.62 -6.95 -24.34
N GLY A 158 -35.63 -7.76 -24.01
CA GLY A 158 -37.04 -7.39 -24.11
C GLY A 158 -37.66 -7.58 -25.49
N SER A 159 -37.03 -8.36 -26.38
CA SER A 159 -37.55 -8.71 -27.72
C SER A 159 -37.51 -10.22 -27.97
N ASP A 160 -38.16 -10.66 -29.00
CA ASP A 160 -38.00 -12.00 -29.56
C ASP A 160 -37.05 -12.04 -30.75
N THR A 161 -36.80 -10.90 -31.38
CA THR A 161 -35.98 -10.78 -32.59
C THR A 161 -34.80 -9.86 -32.37
N TYR A 162 -33.59 -10.35 -32.70
CA TYR A 162 -32.34 -9.62 -32.60
C TYR A 162 -31.56 -9.74 -33.92
N THR A 163 -31.11 -8.62 -34.44
CA THR A 163 -30.26 -8.55 -35.63
C THR A 163 -29.11 -7.57 -35.40
N GLY A 164 -27.90 -7.94 -35.81
CA GLY A 164 -26.74 -7.09 -35.60
C GLY A 164 -25.47 -7.72 -36.14
N THR A 165 -24.36 -7.17 -35.68
CA THR A 165 -23.02 -7.71 -35.96
C THR A 165 -22.30 -7.90 -34.64
N LEU A 166 -21.68 -9.03 -34.44
CA LEU A 166 -20.84 -9.35 -33.29
C LEU A 166 -19.60 -8.45 -33.30
N ASP A 167 -19.15 -8.04 -32.12
CA ASP A 167 -18.03 -7.10 -31.98
C ASP A 167 -16.72 -7.69 -32.49
N TRP A 168 -16.57 -9.03 -32.41
CA TRP A 168 -15.36 -9.73 -32.79
C TRP A 168 -15.59 -10.67 -33.96
N SER A 169 -15.08 -10.31 -35.14
CA SER A 169 -15.18 -11.08 -36.36
C SER A 169 -13.82 -11.24 -37.04
N PRO A 170 -13.55 -12.29 -37.83
CA PRO A 170 -14.44 -13.40 -38.17
C PRO A 170 -14.67 -14.39 -37.03
N VAL A 171 -15.89 -14.89 -36.93
CA VAL A 171 -16.29 -15.93 -35.99
C VAL A 171 -15.84 -17.29 -36.51
N LYS A 172 -15.40 -18.16 -35.61
CA LYS A 172 -14.99 -19.54 -35.98
C LYS A 172 -16.20 -20.46 -36.05
N ALA A 173 -16.39 -21.08 -37.20
CA ALA A 173 -17.35 -22.17 -37.33
C ALA A 173 -16.72 -23.48 -36.81
N TYR A 174 -17.38 -24.11 -35.86
CA TYR A 174 -17.01 -25.44 -35.36
C TYR A 174 -17.94 -26.47 -35.97
N GLY A 175 -17.37 -27.58 -36.46
CA GLY A 175 -18.15 -28.69 -37.05
C GLY A 175 -18.84 -29.57 -36.01
N LEU A 176 -19.51 -30.63 -36.49
CA LEU A 176 -20.34 -31.57 -35.72
C LEU A 176 -19.86 -31.86 -34.29
N GLY A 177 -20.68 -31.48 -33.29
CA GLY A 177 -20.48 -31.78 -31.89
C GLY A 177 -19.82 -30.69 -31.05
N GLN A 178 -19.44 -29.58 -31.65
CA GLN A 178 -18.94 -28.40 -30.93
C GLN A 178 -19.75 -27.17 -31.32
N THR A 179 -20.35 -26.50 -30.35
CA THR A 179 -21.07 -25.24 -30.58
C THR A 179 -20.05 -24.13 -30.79
N GLY A 180 -19.95 -23.62 -32.01
CA GLY A 180 -19.09 -22.50 -32.36
C GLY A 180 -19.63 -21.17 -31.86
N ILE A 181 -20.97 -21.04 -31.85
CA ILE A 181 -21.70 -19.88 -31.36
C ILE A 181 -22.98 -20.34 -30.70
N GLU A 182 -23.36 -19.62 -29.62
CA GLU A 182 -24.65 -19.75 -28.95
C GLU A 182 -25.17 -18.40 -28.48
N PHE A 183 -26.48 -18.23 -28.59
CA PHE A 183 -27.22 -17.11 -28.03
C PHE A 183 -28.09 -17.62 -26.89
N ILE A 184 -27.97 -16.98 -25.73
CA ILE A 184 -28.69 -17.35 -24.52
C ILE A 184 -29.50 -16.15 -24.05
N GLY A 185 -30.79 -16.35 -23.77
CA GLY A 185 -31.67 -15.35 -23.17
C GLY A 185 -32.62 -15.98 -22.15
N TYR A 186 -33.32 -15.19 -21.40
CA TYR A 186 -34.24 -15.67 -20.38
C TYR A 186 -35.67 -15.17 -20.64
N ALA A 187 -36.63 -16.09 -20.82
CA ALA A 187 -38.04 -15.78 -20.83
C ALA A 187 -38.59 -15.99 -19.40
N GLY A 188 -38.58 -14.91 -18.60
CA GLY A 188 -38.84 -15.01 -17.17
C GLY A 188 -37.77 -15.81 -16.44
N THR A 189 -38.08 -17.01 -15.95
CA THR A 189 -37.13 -17.94 -15.30
C THR A 189 -36.59 -19.02 -16.23
N THR A 190 -37.12 -19.12 -17.46
CA THR A 190 -36.75 -20.19 -18.42
C THR A 190 -35.65 -19.72 -19.32
N MET A 191 -34.53 -20.44 -19.31
CA MET A 191 -33.40 -20.21 -20.22
C MET A 191 -33.80 -20.67 -21.63
N LYS A 192 -33.60 -19.79 -22.61
CA LYS A 192 -33.76 -20.06 -24.03
C LYS A 192 -32.40 -20.04 -24.69
N ARG A 193 -32.14 -21.02 -25.57
CA ARG A 193 -30.83 -21.19 -26.21
C ARG A 193 -30.97 -21.42 -27.71
N ILE A 194 -30.26 -20.63 -28.49
CA ILE A 194 -30.12 -20.79 -29.96
C ILE A 194 -28.65 -20.97 -30.28
N TYR A 195 -28.30 -21.93 -31.09
CA TYR A 195 -26.91 -22.29 -31.41
C TYR A 195 -26.77 -22.86 -32.82
N ASP A 196 -25.55 -22.86 -33.33
CA ASP A 196 -25.20 -23.58 -34.58
C ASP A 196 -24.57 -24.93 -34.20
N ALA A 197 -25.12 -26.02 -34.69
CA ALA A 197 -24.66 -27.38 -34.38
C ALA A 197 -23.67 -27.97 -35.40
N ASP A 198 -23.68 -27.46 -36.63
CA ASP A 198 -22.90 -28.03 -37.75
C ASP A 198 -21.93 -27.08 -38.42
N GLY A 199 -21.90 -25.80 -38.00
CA GLY A 199 -21.05 -24.75 -38.54
C GLY A 199 -21.54 -24.26 -39.92
N SER A 200 -22.79 -24.53 -40.29
CA SER A 200 -23.39 -24.06 -41.55
C SER A 200 -23.82 -22.60 -41.53
N GLY A 201 -23.94 -22.01 -40.36
CA GLY A 201 -24.49 -20.68 -40.17
C GLY A 201 -26.02 -20.68 -40.02
N THR A 202 -26.66 -21.85 -39.97
CA THR A 202 -28.08 -22.01 -39.67
C THR A 202 -28.26 -22.29 -38.19
N LEU A 203 -28.99 -21.43 -37.51
CA LEU A 203 -29.16 -21.53 -36.06
C LEU A 203 -30.39 -22.38 -35.69
N ILE A 204 -30.23 -23.23 -34.70
CA ILE A 204 -31.24 -24.16 -34.19
C ILE A 204 -31.40 -24.00 -32.68
N GLY A 205 -32.46 -24.61 -32.09
CA GLY A 205 -32.77 -24.57 -30.66
C GLY A 205 -34.15 -23.97 -30.39
N ASP A 206 -34.26 -23.07 -29.47
CA ASP A 206 -35.52 -22.37 -29.12
C ASP A 206 -35.83 -21.24 -30.13
N VAL A 207 -35.88 -21.61 -31.42
CA VAL A 207 -36.07 -20.66 -32.52
C VAL A 207 -37.55 -20.35 -32.78
N GLY A 208 -37.86 -19.05 -32.97
CA GLY A 208 -39.12 -18.55 -33.46
C GLY A 208 -39.20 -18.51 -34.98
N VAL A 209 -40.32 -17.92 -35.48
CA VAL A 209 -40.56 -17.79 -36.93
C VAL A 209 -39.73 -16.60 -37.46
N GLY A 210 -38.82 -16.87 -38.39
CA GLY A 210 -38.00 -15.83 -39.01
C GLY A 210 -36.63 -16.35 -39.45
N ALA A 211 -35.74 -15.44 -39.83
CA ALA A 211 -34.39 -15.78 -40.17
C ALA A 211 -33.58 -16.10 -38.91
N ASN A 212 -33.00 -17.29 -38.84
CA ASN A 212 -32.11 -17.71 -37.75
C ASN A 212 -30.77 -18.14 -38.38
N THR A 213 -29.92 -17.12 -38.61
CA THR A 213 -28.66 -17.32 -39.38
C THR A 213 -27.53 -16.45 -38.79
N ILE A 214 -26.31 -16.96 -39.02
CA ILE A 214 -25.09 -16.20 -38.78
C ILE A 214 -24.15 -16.27 -39.99
N THR A 215 -23.48 -15.19 -40.32
CA THR A 215 -22.41 -15.14 -41.30
C THR A 215 -21.06 -15.11 -40.59
N TYR A 216 -20.35 -16.20 -40.56
CA TYR A 216 -19.09 -16.37 -39.81
C TYR A 216 -18.01 -15.38 -40.22
N ALA A 217 -17.89 -15.04 -41.52
CA ALA A 217 -16.86 -14.12 -42.00
C ALA A 217 -17.02 -12.67 -41.51
N THR A 218 -18.28 -12.23 -41.31
CA THR A 218 -18.57 -10.86 -40.98
C THR A 218 -19.17 -10.68 -39.55
N GLY A 219 -19.56 -11.79 -38.89
CA GLY A 219 -20.22 -11.77 -37.60
C GLY A 219 -21.66 -11.27 -37.62
N VAL A 220 -22.25 -11.08 -38.82
CA VAL A 220 -23.65 -10.64 -38.97
C VAL A 220 -24.58 -11.77 -38.57
N TYR A 221 -25.51 -11.48 -37.68
CA TYR A 221 -26.50 -12.45 -37.17
C TYR A 221 -27.93 -11.93 -37.31
N ALA A 222 -28.85 -12.88 -37.44
CA ALA A 222 -30.27 -12.68 -37.26
C ALA A 222 -30.78 -13.84 -36.42
N VAL A 223 -31.38 -13.54 -35.29
CA VAL A 223 -31.83 -14.53 -34.28
C VAL A 223 -33.25 -14.18 -33.88
N ASN A 224 -34.15 -15.19 -33.95
CA ASN A 224 -35.52 -15.07 -33.50
C ASN A 224 -35.81 -16.16 -32.46
N PHE A 225 -36.12 -15.76 -31.26
CA PHE A 225 -36.56 -16.69 -30.20
C PHE A 225 -38.05 -17.01 -30.34
N ASP A 226 -38.48 -18.16 -29.82
CA ASP A 226 -39.87 -18.57 -29.77
C ASP A 226 -40.73 -17.74 -28.79
N ALA A 227 -40.13 -16.90 -27.97
CA ALA A 227 -40.72 -15.98 -27.03
C ALA A 227 -39.86 -14.75 -26.81
N SER A 228 -40.45 -13.67 -26.28
CA SER A 228 -39.65 -12.49 -25.86
C SER A 228 -38.74 -12.88 -24.72
N VAL A 229 -37.45 -12.54 -24.86
CA VAL A 229 -36.39 -12.87 -23.94
C VAL A 229 -35.66 -11.64 -23.44
N ASP A 230 -35.23 -11.69 -22.19
CA ASP A 230 -34.44 -10.65 -21.56
C ASP A 230 -32.98 -11.08 -21.44
N ASN A 231 -32.08 -10.06 -21.39
CA ASN A 231 -30.63 -10.28 -21.17
C ASN A 231 -30.03 -11.28 -22.15
N VAL A 232 -30.24 -11.05 -23.45
CA VAL A 232 -29.66 -11.92 -24.48
C VAL A 232 -28.18 -11.68 -24.58
N VAL A 233 -27.40 -12.76 -24.47
CA VAL A 233 -25.94 -12.76 -24.59
C VAL A 233 -25.50 -13.75 -25.65
N ALA A 234 -24.40 -13.44 -26.35
CA ALA A 234 -23.75 -14.33 -27.29
C ALA A 234 -22.44 -14.85 -26.69
N ASN A 235 -22.23 -16.17 -26.83
CA ASN A 235 -20.99 -16.85 -26.53
C ASN A 235 -20.44 -17.43 -27.83
N TYR A 236 -19.21 -17.10 -28.22
CA TYR A 236 -18.66 -17.57 -29.49
C TYR A 236 -17.15 -17.57 -29.51
N PHE A 237 -16.60 -18.30 -30.48
CA PHE A 237 -15.18 -18.30 -30.79
C PHE A 237 -14.90 -17.40 -32.00
N TYR A 238 -13.85 -16.59 -31.92
CA TYR A 238 -13.42 -15.73 -33.04
C TYR A 238 -11.96 -16.01 -33.40
N SER A 239 -11.50 -15.50 -34.53
CA SER A 239 -10.12 -15.67 -34.98
C SER A 239 -9.27 -14.48 -34.60
N MET A 240 -8.29 -14.68 -33.71
CA MET A 240 -7.29 -13.67 -33.36
C MET A 240 -6.30 -13.40 -34.50
N GLU A 241 -6.02 -14.43 -35.33
CA GLU A 241 -5.00 -14.35 -36.37
C GLU A 241 -5.49 -13.66 -37.64
N ALA A 242 -6.80 -13.65 -37.87
CA ALA A 242 -7.39 -13.10 -39.08
C ALA A 242 -7.26 -11.59 -39.20
N VAL A 243 -7.33 -10.88 -38.09
CA VAL A 243 -7.26 -9.42 -38.02
C VAL A 243 -6.38 -9.02 -36.83
N ALA A 244 -5.37 -8.18 -37.07
CA ALA A 244 -4.44 -7.75 -36.00
C ALA A 244 -5.16 -7.03 -34.83
N ALA A 245 -6.27 -6.33 -35.10
CA ALA A 245 -7.08 -5.67 -34.09
C ALA A 245 -7.82 -6.65 -33.16
N ASN A 246 -7.90 -7.94 -33.53
CA ASN A 246 -8.56 -8.97 -32.73
C ASN A 246 -7.68 -9.51 -31.59
N VAL A 247 -6.41 -9.11 -31.51
CA VAL A 247 -5.54 -9.45 -30.40
C VAL A 247 -5.78 -8.43 -29.27
N PRO A 248 -6.30 -8.85 -28.10
CA PRO A 248 -6.57 -7.94 -27.01
C PRO A 248 -5.27 -7.33 -26.47
N GLU A 249 -5.32 -6.05 -26.12
CA GLU A 249 -4.17 -5.29 -25.66
C GLU A 249 -4.21 -5.05 -24.14
N VAL A 250 -3.03 -5.00 -23.52
CA VAL A 250 -2.85 -4.59 -22.14
C VAL A 250 -1.91 -3.39 -22.12
N ASN A 251 -2.33 -2.32 -21.47
CA ASN A 251 -1.58 -1.08 -21.35
C ASN A 251 -1.04 -0.93 -19.93
N VAL A 252 0.13 -0.33 -19.80
CA VAL A 252 0.68 0.12 -18.51
C VAL A 252 0.38 1.60 -18.37
N ASP A 253 -0.41 1.94 -17.36
CA ASP A 253 -0.69 3.33 -17.00
C ASP A 253 0.19 3.74 -15.84
N VAL A 254 1.03 4.74 -16.05
CA VAL A 254 1.94 5.28 -15.03
C VAL A 254 1.39 6.62 -14.55
N THR A 255 0.97 6.66 -13.31
CA THR A 255 0.44 7.87 -12.69
C THR A 255 1.50 8.53 -11.81
N LEU A 256 1.70 9.81 -12.00
CA LEU A 256 2.55 10.67 -11.18
C LEU A 256 1.68 11.58 -10.32
N GLU A 257 1.73 11.44 -9.00
CA GLU A 257 1.09 12.37 -8.08
C GLU A 257 2.13 13.28 -7.42
N PRO A 258 2.02 14.62 -7.63
CA PRO A 258 2.93 15.57 -6.99
C PRO A 258 2.69 15.63 -5.49
N VAL A 259 3.77 15.60 -4.72
CA VAL A 259 3.75 15.75 -3.27
C VAL A 259 4.75 16.80 -2.81
N LYS A 260 4.39 17.53 -1.74
CA LYS A 260 5.21 18.57 -1.14
C LYS A 260 5.63 18.14 0.27
N ALA A 261 6.93 18.27 0.57
CA ALA A 261 7.44 18.01 1.91
C ALA A 261 7.02 19.11 2.88
N TRP A 262 6.38 18.69 3.98
CA TRP A 262 6.04 19.54 5.12
C TRP A 262 7.15 19.50 6.16
N SER A 263 7.26 20.56 6.97
CA SER A 263 8.27 20.64 8.01
C SER A 263 7.63 20.39 9.38
N ARG A 264 8.24 19.51 10.17
CA ARG A 264 8.05 19.45 11.62
C ARG A 264 9.26 20.07 12.30
N LYS A 265 9.03 20.89 13.31
CA LYS A 265 10.07 21.61 14.03
C LYS A 265 9.76 21.55 15.52
N LEU A 266 10.79 21.28 16.31
CA LEU A 266 10.71 21.31 17.75
C LEU A 266 11.95 22.04 18.26
N LYS A 267 11.80 22.92 19.24
CA LYS A 267 12.91 23.54 19.95
C LYS A 267 12.91 23.05 21.39
N PHE A 268 14.08 22.86 21.93
CA PHE A 268 14.27 22.56 23.34
C PHE A 268 15.28 23.55 23.95
N LEU A 269 15.13 23.77 25.22
CA LEU A 269 15.89 24.75 25.95
C LEU A 269 16.22 24.19 27.33
N TRP A 270 17.37 24.57 27.85
CA TRP A 270 17.81 24.29 29.22
C TRP A 270 18.63 25.44 29.77
N SER A 271 18.67 25.64 31.10
CA SER A 271 19.48 26.64 31.71
C SER A 271 20.94 26.20 31.82
N SER A 272 21.85 27.16 31.88
CA SER A 272 23.26 26.89 32.13
C SER A 272 23.49 26.22 33.50
N GLU A 273 22.68 26.57 34.49
CA GLU A 273 22.73 26.00 35.85
C GLU A 273 22.42 24.50 35.84
N ILE A 274 21.33 24.06 35.14
CA ILE A 274 20.99 22.66 35.02
C ILE A 274 22.09 21.90 34.30
N GLN A 275 22.76 22.47 33.32
CA GLN A 275 23.88 21.82 32.63
C GLN A 275 25.05 21.56 33.57
N ASP A 276 25.39 22.53 34.41
CA ASP A 276 26.49 22.42 35.37
C ASP A 276 26.14 21.46 36.51
N ASP A 277 24.91 21.51 37.02
CA ASP A 277 24.43 20.59 38.05
C ASP A 277 24.40 19.14 37.57
N MET A 278 23.90 18.86 36.39
CA MET A 278 23.85 17.51 35.79
C MET A 278 25.26 16.97 35.58
N LYS A 279 26.20 17.82 35.15
CA LYS A 279 27.59 17.43 34.97
C LYS A 279 28.29 17.18 36.31
N ALA A 280 28.02 17.99 37.32
CA ALA A 280 28.62 17.87 38.65
C ALA A 280 28.07 16.68 39.46
N ILE A 281 26.75 16.47 39.43
CA ILE A 281 26.07 15.48 40.28
C ILE A 281 26.05 14.09 39.59
N LEU A 282 25.73 14.04 38.29
CA LEU A 282 25.52 12.80 37.55
C LEU A 282 26.65 12.48 36.57
N GLY A 283 27.59 13.39 36.35
CA GLY A 283 28.66 13.22 35.34
C GLY A 283 28.17 13.14 33.90
N MET A 284 26.93 13.53 33.65
CA MET A 284 26.25 13.42 32.34
C MET A 284 26.12 14.77 31.67
N ASN A 285 26.27 14.78 30.35
CA ASN A 285 25.95 15.96 29.54
C ASN A 285 24.45 15.95 29.20
N ILE A 286 23.74 17.04 29.53
CA ILE A 286 22.32 17.19 29.28
C ILE A 286 21.97 17.27 27.79
N GLU A 287 22.85 17.81 26.97
CA GLU A 287 22.60 18.04 25.53
C GLU A 287 22.33 16.75 24.74
N PRO A 288 23.12 15.65 24.85
CA PRO A 288 22.83 14.39 24.18
C PRO A 288 21.50 13.76 24.63
N GLU A 289 21.22 13.80 25.93
CA GLU A 289 19.99 13.21 26.49
C GLU A 289 18.74 13.96 26.00
N MET A 290 18.75 15.28 26.06
CA MET A 290 17.67 16.11 25.52
C MET A 290 17.49 15.91 24.03
N SER A 291 18.59 15.81 23.28
CA SER A 291 18.54 15.57 21.83
C SER A 291 17.94 14.21 21.49
N ALA A 292 18.24 13.15 22.27
CA ALA A 292 17.66 11.84 22.10
C ALA A 292 16.16 11.81 22.45
N GLY A 293 15.79 12.48 23.56
CA GLY A 293 14.38 12.62 23.95
C GLY A 293 13.53 13.33 22.90
N VAL A 294 14.03 14.44 22.37
CA VAL A 294 13.33 15.20 21.31
C VAL A 294 13.25 14.41 20.00
N ALA A 295 14.30 13.64 19.66
CA ALA A 295 14.27 12.78 18.48
C ALA A 295 13.21 11.69 18.60
N ASN A 296 13.08 11.07 19.78
CA ASN A 296 12.06 10.06 20.04
C ASN A 296 10.64 10.67 19.96
N GLU A 297 10.43 11.88 20.48
CA GLU A 297 9.14 12.58 20.39
C GLU A 297 8.77 12.89 18.93
N MET A 298 9.74 13.31 18.12
CA MET A 298 9.52 13.54 16.70
C MET A 298 9.20 12.24 15.95
N GLN A 299 9.87 11.13 16.28
CA GLN A 299 9.58 9.80 15.74
C GLN A 299 8.15 9.38 16.02
N LEU A 300 7.75 9.45 17.30
CA LEU A 300 6.37 9.16 17.71
C LEU A 300 5.35 10.01 16.96
N GLY A 301 5.64 11.30 16.81
CA GLY A 301 4.77 12.20 16.09
C GLY A 301 4.58 11.82 14.62
N ILE A 302 5.63 11.31 13.95
CA ILE A 302 5.57 10.83 12.57
C ILE A 302 4.76 9.53 12.50
N ASP A 303 5.08 8.54 13.34
CA ASP A 303 4.42 7.24 13.35
C ASP A 303 2.91 7.40 13.58
N ARG A 304 2.52 8.21 14.56
CA ARG A 304 1.10 8.49 14.84
C ARG A 304 0.39 9.21 13.71
N GLU A 305 1.05 10.17 13.05
CA GLU A 305 0.47 10.85 11.90
C GLU A 305 0.20 9.87 10.73
N LEU A 306 1.09 8.92 10.50
CA LEU A 306 0.93 7.90 9.47
C LEU A 306 -0.17 6.90 9.84
N ILE A 307 -0.17 6.40 11.09
CA ILE A 307 -1.22 5.50 11.60
C ILE A 307 -2.61 6.17 11.50
N MET A 308 -2.73 7.43 11.92
CA MET A 308 -4.00 8.16 11.84
C MET A 308 -4.46 8.42 10.40
N SER A 309 -3.51 8.54 9.46
CA SER A 309 -3.85 8.65 8.03
C SER A 309 -4.43 7.35 7.48
N MET A 310 -3.85 6.19 7.86
CA MET A 310 -4.38 4.87 7.52
C MET A 310 -5.76 4.65 8.17
N TYR A 311 -5.91 5.01 9.46
CA TYR A 311 -7.17 4.90 10.18
C TYR A 311 -8.29 5.72 9.53
N GLY A 312 -8.01 6.98 9.18
CA GLY A 312 -8.98 7.86 8.52
C GLY A 312 -9.41 7.38 7.14
N SER A 313 -8.62 6.54 6.48
CA SER A 313 -8.93 5.96 5.16
C SER A 313 -9.64 4.61 5.22
N GLY A 314 -9.58 3.90 6.34
CA GLY A 314 -10.16 2.55 6.51
C GLY A 314 -11.69 2.51 6.61
N THR A 315 -12.39 3.50 6.10
CA THR A 315 -13.86 3.62 6.20
C THR A 315 -14.62 2.73 5.24
N THR A 316 -13.99 2.23 4.18
CA THR A 316 -14.62 1.38 3.16
C THR A 316 -14.83 -0.05 3.65
N ASN A 317 -13.81 -0.63 4.29
CA ASN A 317 -13.83 -2.01 4.77
C ASN A 317 -14.06 -2.01 6.29
N THR A 318 -15.33 -1.99 6.72
CA THR A 318 -15.67 -1.88 8.15
C THR A 318 -16.19 -3.18 8.74
N GLY A 319 -15.88 -3.38 10.03
CA GLY A 319 -16.43 -4.47 10.83
C GLY A 319 -16.91 -3.94 12.20
N VAL A 320 -17.83 -4.66 12.81
CA VAL A 320 -18.28 -4.39 14.17
C VAL A 320 -18.21 -5.70 14.97
N TRP A 321 -17.68 -5.62 16.17
CA TRP A 321 -17.64 -6.74 17.10
C TRP A 321 -18.00 -6.27 18.51
N ASP A 322 -18.78 -7.07 19.22
CA ASP A 322 -19.20 -6.80 20.60
C ASP A 322 -18.31 -7.60 21.56
N ALA A 323 -17.65 -6.92 22.49
CA ALA A 323 -16.80 -7.56 23.49
C ALA A 323 -17.57 -8.09 24.70
N ALA A 324 -18.85 -7.73 24.86
CA ALA A 324 -19.70 -8.26 25.92
C ALA A 324 -19.91 -9.77 25.76
N VAL A 325 -19.56 -10.53 26.77
CA VAL A 325 -19.70 -12.01 26.78
C VAL A 325 -21.16 -12.38 26.99
N PRO A 326 -21.80 -13.09 26.03
CA PRO A 326 -23.18 -13.55 26.22
C PRO A 326 -23.29 -14.54 27.39
N PRO A 327 -24.44 -14.57 28.12
CA PRO A 327 -24.67 -15.51 29.19
C PRO A 327 -24.49 -16.96 28.73
N GLY A 328 -23.70 -17.74 29.47
CA GLY A 328 -23.44 -19.15 29.18
C GLY A 328 -22.30 -19.44 28.21
N VAL A 329 -21.61 -18.42 27.71
CA VAL A 329 -20.43 -18.57 26.85
C VAL A 329 -19.16 -18.32 27.66
N ASN A 330 -18.12 -19.12 27.40
CA ASN A 330 -16.80 -18.88 28.00
C ASN A 330 -16.20 -17.62 27.39
N GLN A 331 -15.63 -16.76 28.23
CA GLN A 331 -15.00 -15.48 27.83
C GLN A 331 -13.94 -15.66 26.74
N VAL A 332 -13.07 -16.68 26.86
CA VAL A 332 -12.00 -16.93 25.89
C VAL A 332 -12.54 -17.35 24.54
N ASP A 333 -13.56 -18.21 24.52
CA ASP A 333 -14.19 -18.66 23.28
C ASP A 333 -14.92 -17.48 22.58
N HIS A 334 -15.53 -16.59 23.38
CA HIS A 334 -16.10 -15.35 22.83
C HIS A 334 -15.02 -14.46 22.24
N TYR A 335 -13.88 -14.27 22.89
CA TYR A 335 -12.78 -13.45 22.38
C TYR A 335 -12.16 -14.05 21.11
N ARG A 336 -12.13 -15.38 20.95
CA ARG A 336 -11.72 -16.03 19.70
C ARG A 336 -12.60 -15.64 18.50
N ASN A 337 -13.86 -15.33 18.71
CA ASN A 337 -14.75 -14.90 17.62
C ASN A 337 -14.31 -13.59 16.95
N ILE A 338 -13.46 -12.77 17.58
CA ILE A 338 -12.88 -11.58 16.94
C ILE A 338 -12.11 -11.95 15.68
N THR A 339 -11.49 -13.14 15.62
CA THR A 339 -10.75 -13.63 14.45
C THR A 339 -11.64 -13.80 13.23
N THR A 340 -12.91 -14.13 13.42
CA THR A 340 -13.90 -14.22 12.34
C THR A 340 -14.17 -12.85 11.74
N VAL A 341 -14.33 -11.82 12.57
CA VAL A 341 -14.55 -10.44 12.09
C VAL A 341 -13.27 -9.89 11.42
N LEU A 342 -12.09 -10.17 12.00
CA LEU A 342 -10.81 -9.86 11.37
C LEU A 342 -10.68 -10.54 10.00
N GLY A 343 -11.08 -11.81 9.90
CA GLY A 343 -11.11 -12.56 8.64
C GLY A 343 -12.05 -11.95 7.60
N LYS A 344 -13.22 -11.48 8.00
CA LYS A 344 -14.17 -10.80 7.11
C LYS A 344 -13.61 -9.49 6.56
N VAL A 345 -13.05 -8.62 7.41
CA VAL A 345 -12.46 -7.36 6.99
C VAL A 345 -11.21 -7.59 6.13
N SER A 346 -10.37 -8.55 6.51
CA SER A 346 -9.21 -8.96 5.73
C SER A 346 -9.60 -9.54 4.35
N GLY A 347 -10.71 -10.27 4.28
CA GLY A 347 -11.30 -10.76 3.03
C GLY A 347 -11.85 -9.62 2.16
N ALA A 348 -12.52 -8.63 2.76
CA ALA A 348 -13.00 -7.44 2.06
C ALA A 348 -11.84 -6.64 1.44
N ILE A 349 -10.72 -6.49 2.17
CA ILE A 349 -9.49 -5.89 1.63
C ILE A 349 -8.99 -6.68 0.41
N ASN A 350 -8.95 -8.01 0.52
CA ASN A 350 -8.53 -8.86 -0.60
C ASN A 350 -9.46 -8.73 -1.82
N THR A 351 -10.77 -8.69 -1.62
CA THR A 351 -11.74 -8.50 -2.70
C THR A 351 -11.61 -7.13 -3.35
N ALA A 352 -11.33 -6.08 -2.56
CA ALA A 352 -11.18 -4.72 -3.07
C ALA A 352 -9.84 -4.46 -3.77
N THR A 353 -8.78 -5.16 -3.36
CA THR A 353 -7.42 -4.91 -3.88
C THR A 353 -6.93 -6.00 -4.81
N HIS A 354 -7.42 -7.25 -4.67
CA HIS A 354 -6.93 -8.47 -5.35
C HIS A 354 -5.41 -8.71 -5.19
N ARG A 355 -4.78 -8.05 -4.20
CA ARG A 355 -3.33 -8.16 -3.93
C ARG A 355 -3.01 -8.98 -2.69
N GLY A 356 -4.02 -9.31 -1.91
CA GLY A 356 -3.89 -10.16 -0.74
C GLY A 356 -4.75 -9.73 0.44
N PRO A 357 -4.89 -10.58 1.43
CA PRO A 357 -5.61 -10.27 2.67
C PRO A 357 -4.76 -9.39 3.59
N GLY A 358 -5.41 -8.62 4.47
CA GLY A 358 -4.74 -7.84 5.50
C GLY A 358 -3.74 -8.68 6.31
N ASN A 359 -2.57 -8.14 6.62
CA ASN A 359 -1.46 -8.83 7.28
C ASN A 359 -0.96 -8.15 8.56
N PHE A 360 -1.44 -6.96 8.89
CA PHE A 360 -1.13 -6.31 10.15
C PHE A 360 -2.38 -5.73 10.82
N LEU A 361 -2.31 -5.57 12.14
CA LEU A 361 -3.34 -4.99 12.99
C LEU A 361 -2.72 -3.90 13.85
N ILE A 362 -3.41 -2.77 14.01
CA ILE A 362 -3.05 -1.74 14.98
C ILE A 362 -4.18 -1.63 15.98
N ILE A 363 -3.85 -1.76 17.26
CA ILE A 363 -4.80 -1.74 18.37
C ILE A 363 -4.40 -0.69 19.40
N GLY A 364 -5.39 -0.21 20.15
CA GLY A 364 -5.17 0.66 21.31
C GLY A 364 -5.15 -0.12 22.62
N PRO A 365 -4.76 0.54 23.73
CA PRO A 365 -4.72 -0.07 25.07
C PRO A 365 -6.07 -0.61 25.54
N SER A 366 -7.17 -0.02 25.07
CA SER A 366 -8.52 -0.47 25.42
C SER A 366 -8.90 -1.85 24.89
N VAL A 367 -8.27 -2.27 23.78
CA VAL A 367 -8.53 -3.56 23.13
C VAL A 367 -7.42 -4.57 23.48
N GLN A 368 -6.29 -4.10 23.96
CA GLN A 368 -5.13 -4.92 24.31
C GLN A 368 -5.44 -6.12 25.23
N PRO A 369 -6.26 -6.00 26.33
CA PRO A 369 -6.55 -7.12 27.20
C PRO A 369 -7.22 -8.31 26.50
N ILE A 370 -7.99 -8.05 25.43
CA ILE A 370 -8.62 -9.10 24.62
C ILE A 370 -7.56 -9.93 23.91
N PHE A 371 -6.56 -9.26 23.32
CA PHE A 371 -5.46 -9.94 22.64
C PHE A 371 -4.48 -10.63 23.62
N GLU A 372 -4.31 -10.09 24.83
CA GLU A 372 -3.53 -10.75 25.89
C GLU A 372 -4.19 -12.05 26.35
N ALA A 373 -5.51 -12.08 26.47
CA ALA A 373 -6.24 -13.30 26.76
C ALA A 373 -6.03 -14.36 25.67
N LEU A 374 -5.99 -13.96 24.39
CA LEU A 374 -5.68 -14.86 23.28
C LEU A 374 -4.22 -15.37 23.31
N HIS A 375 -3.27 -14.56 23.79
CA HIS A 375 -1.88 -14.97 23.98
C HIS A 375 -1.75 -16.10 25.00
N THR A 376 -2.42 -15.99 26.14
CA THR A 376 -2.41 -16.99 27.21
C THR A 376 -2.87 -18.36 26.72
N HIS A 377 -3.74 -18.41 25.72
CA HIS A 377 -4.27 -19.65 25.14
C HIS A 377 -3.58 -20.10 23.83
N GLY A 378 -2.43 -19.50 23.49
CA GLY A 378 -1.59 -19.92 22.37
C GLY A 378 -2.03 -19.47 20.98
N ASP A 379 -3.12 -18.68 20.86
CA ASP A 379 -3.61 -18.16 19.58
C ASP A 379 -2.77 -16.96 19.08
N LEU A 380 -2.19 -16.21 20.02
CA LEU A 380 -1.24 -15.13 19.74
C LEU A 380 0.16 -15.57 20.17
N LYS A 381 1.11 -15.63 19.24
CA LYS A 381 2.51 -15.95 19.55
C LYS A 381 3.31 -14.66 19.76
N GLY A 382 3.91 -14.51 20.93
CA GLY A 382 4.79 -13.38 21.24
C GLY A 382 6.06 -13.43 20.40
N ILE A 383 6.52 -12.27 19.96
CA ILE A 383 7.82 -12.12 19.29
C ILE A 383 8.95 -12.17 20.33
N TYR A 384 8.63 -11.85 21.58
CA TYR A 384 9.54 -11.84 22.74
C TYR A 384 8.99 -12.70 23.86
N GLY A 385 9.61 -13.84 24.10
CA GLY A 385 9.27 -14.76 25.19
C GLY A 385 10.05 -16.05 25.04
N PRO A 386 9.91 -17.01 25.94
CA PRO A 386 10.55 -18.34 25.79
C PRO A 386 10.17 -19.03 24.47
N ASP A 387 9.02 -18.64 23.85
CA ASP A 387 8.60 -19.10 22.54
C ASP A 387 9.24 -18.33 21.37
N ALA A 388 9.88 -17.20 21.62
CA ALA A 388 10.61 -16.44 20.59
C ALA A 388 11.83 -17.20 20.05
N GLY A 389 12.43 -18.06 20.85
CA GLY A 389 13.48 -18.98 20.43
C GLY A 389 12.99 -20.03 19.42
N ALA A 390 11.71 -20.41 19.46
CA ALA A 390 11.08 -21.28 18.48
C ALA A 390 10.71 -20.57 17.17
N ALA A 391 10.48 -19.25 17.19
CA ALA A 391 10.26 -18.43 16.00
C ALA A 391 11.57 -18.07 15.27
N GLY A 392 12.70 -18.09 15.95
CA GLY A 392 14.05 -17.96 15.38
C GLY A 392 14.68 -19.30 14.99
N GLY A 393 14.11 -20.41 15.42
CA GLY A 393 14.53 -21.76 15.05
C GLY A 393 13.93 -22.15 13.69
N LYS A 394 14.78 -22.66 12.79
CA LYS A 394 14.44 -23.29 11.53
C LYS A 394 13.47 -24.48 11.74
N GLY A 395 12.20 -24.21 12.05
CA GLY A 395 11.13 -25.19 11.95
C GLY A 395 10.67 -25.29 10.50
N PRO A 396 10.49 -26.49 9.94
CA PRO A 396 9.96 -26.64 8.59
C PRO A 396 8.51 -26.12 8.56
N GLY A 397 8.28 -24.91 8.01
CA GLY A 397 6.96 -24.35 7.79
C GLY A 397 6.74 -22.90 8.18
N VAL A 398 7.64 -22.23 8.89
CA VAL A 398 7.53 -20.79 9.19
C VAL A 398 8.51 -20.03 8.29
N THR A 399 8.15 -19.88 7.01
CA THR A 399 8.82 -18.99 6.07
C THR A 399 8.34 -17.53 6.19
N GLY A 400 7.70 -17.17 7.29
CA GLY A 400 7.25 -15.84 7.60
C GLY A 400 8.18 -15.17 8.62
N ARG A 401 9.34 -14.69 8.19
CA ARG A 401 9.94 -13.54 8.86
C ARG A 401 8.85 -12.48 8.91
N PRO A 402 8.53 -11.84 10.08
CA PRO A 402 7.64 -10.71 10.04
C PRO A 402 8.17 -9.76 8.99
N ALA A 403 7.32 -9.34 8.04
CA ALA A 403 7.72 -8.47 6.94
C ALA A 403 8.23 -7.09 7.42
N PHE A 404 8.35 -6.93 8.74
CA PHE A 404 8.69 -5.69 9.41
C PHE A 404 9.95 -5.86 10.25
N PRO A 405 11.02 -5.12 9.97
CA PRO A 405 12.09 -4.91 10.94
C PRO A 405 11.54 -3.96 12.02
N LEU A 406 10.84 -4.53 12.99
CA LEU A 406 10.29 -3.74 14.10
C LEU A 406 11.26 -3.80 15.29
N PRO A 407 11.36 -2.71 16.06
CA PRO A 407 12.25 -2.64 17.19
C PRO A 407 11.94 -3.74 18.19
N ALA A 408 12.97 -4.42 18.57
CA ALA A 408 12.98 -5.67 19.32
C ALA A 408 12.77 -5.49 20.82
N ALA A 409 12.04 -4.60 21.32
CA ALA A 409 11.50 -4.55 22.69
C ALA A 409 10.79 -3.22 22.95
N PRO A 410 9.86 -3.10 23.90
CA PRO A 410 9.34 -1.83 24.34
C PRO A 410 10.47 -1.03 24.99
N GLN A 411 11.24 -0.30 24.19
CA GLN A 411 12.18 0.68 24.71
C GLN A 411 11.42 1.96 25.02
N GLY A 412 10.68 1.91 26.13
CA GLY A 412 10.31 3.05 26.91
C GLY A 412 9.13 3.89 26.45
N TYR A 413 8.98 4.26 25.18
CA TYR A 413 7.91 5.17 24.73
C TYR A 413 7.51 4.82 23.32
N GLY A 414 6.22 4.53 23.06
CA GLY A 414 5.71 4.49 21.71
C GLY A 414 5.00 3.20 21.29
N VAL A 415 4.87 3.06 20.00
CA VAL A 415 4.22 1.93 19.33
C VAL A 415 5.13 0.71 19.40
N TYR A 416 4.59 -0.45 19.76
CA TYR A 416 5.36 -1.70 19.85
C TYR A 416 4.60 -2.89 19.26
N VAL A 417 5.33 -3.94 18.92
CA VAL A 417 4.74 -5.18 18.42
C VAL A 417 4.46 -6.11 19.58
N MET A 418 3.22 -6.52 19.71
CA MET A 418 2.77 -7.46 20.73
C MET A 418 3.05 -8.90 20.33
N GLY A 419 2.84 -9.25 19.04
CA GLY A 419 3.03 -10.59 18.56
C GLY A 419 2.39 -10.84 17.20
N MET A 420 2.28 -12.10 16.82
CA MET A 420 1.59 -12.55 15.61
C MET A 420 0.35 -13.36 15.95
N LEU A 421 -0.83 -12.93 15.51
CA LEU A 421 -2.07 -13.67 15.66
C LEU A 421 -2.22 -14.66 14.50
N GLN A 422 -2.38 -15.96 14.85
CA GLN A 422 -2.54 -17.09 13.91
C GLN A 422 -1.46 -17.15 12.82
N ALA A 423 -0.22 -16.68 13.10
CA ALA A 423 0.88 -16.59 12.14
C ALA A 423 0.55 -15.81 10.86
N LYS A 424 -0.53 -15.01 10.86
CA LYS A 424 -1.01 -14.23 9.74
C LYS A 424 -0.93 -12.73 9.99
N TRP A 425 -1.40 -12.26 11.13
CA TRP A 425 -1.48 -10.85 11.45
C TRP A 425 -0.43 -10.43 12.47
N THR A 426 0.39 -9.47 12.13
CA THR A 426 1.27 -8.79 13.10
C THR A 426 0.45 -7.80 13.91
N VAL A 427 0.40 -7.98 15.22
CA VAL A 427 -0.35 -7.12 16.15
C VAL A 427 0.57 -6.03 16.69
N ILE A 428 0.21 -4.80 16.42
CA ILE A 428 0.94 -3.60 16.82
C ILE A 428 0.07 -2.82 17.81
N VAL A 429 0.65 -2.43 18.93
CA VAL A 429 -0.04 -1.64 19.96
C VAL A 429 0.43 -0.20 19.86
N ASP A 430 -0.52 0.72 19.67
CA ASP A 430 -0.29 2.16 19.76
C ASP A 430 -0.98 2.70 21.03
N PRO A 431 -0.23 3.22 22.02
CA PRO A 431 -0.80 3.75 23.26
C PRO A 431 -1.84 4.86 23.08
N TYR A 432 -1.80 5.52 21.95
CA TYR A 432 -2.68 6.68 21.66
C TYR A 432 -3.73 6.39 20.59
N PHE A 433 -3.89 5.13 20.20
CA PHE A 433 -4.89 4.74 19.21
C PHE A 433 -6.32 4.95 19.75
N PRO A 434 -7.30 5.31 18.90
CA PRO A 434 -8.68 5.55 19.34
C PRO A 434 -9.28 4.36 20.08
N THR A 435 -10.00 4.63 21.18
CA THR A 435 -10.65 3.63 22.02
C THR A 435 -11.65 2.79 21.22
N GLY A 436 -11.64 1.50 21.44
CA GLY A 436 -12.58 0.58 20.79
C GLY A 436 -12.40 0.45 19.28
N LYS A 437 -11.23 0.73 18.74
CA LYS A 437 -10.94 0.60 17.32
C LYS A 437 -9.78 -0.35 17.07
N ILE A 438 -9.88 -1.08 15.96
CA ILE A 438 -8.80 -1.91 15.42
C ILE A 438 -8.64 -1.52 13.96
N LEU A 439 -7.43 -1.17 13.56
CA LEU A 439 -7.07 -0.97 12.15
C LEU A 439 -6.51 -2.28 11.60
N VAL A 440 -7.07 -2.75 10.51
CA VAL A 440 -6.57 -3.88 9.72
C VAL A 440 -5.95 -3.31 8.45
N GLY A 441 -4.76 -3.74 8.09
CA GLY A 441 -4.12 -3.25 6.88
C GLY A 441 -3.36 -4.33 6.12
N LEU A 442 -3.11 -4.04 4.86
CA LEU A 442 -2.28 -4.84 3.97
C LEU A 442 -1.02 -4.05 3.59
N LYS A 443 0.13 -4.68 3.78
CA LYS A 443 1.42 -4.25 3.23
C LYS A 443 2.04 -5.42 2.51
N GLY A 444 2.11 -5.33 1.18
CA GLY A 444 2.79 -6.33 0.35
C GLY A 444 4.31 -6.15 0.32
N PRO A 445 5.02 -7.13 -0.27
CA PRO A 445 6.48 -7.09 -0.39
C PRO A 445 6.97 -6.08 -1.42
N SER A 446 6.14 -5.74 -2.38
CA SER A 446 6.46 -4.84 -3.47
C SER A 446 6.17 -3.38 -3.12
N PHE A 447 6.87 -2.44 -3.74
CA PHE A 447 6.66 -1.01 -3.52
C PHE A 447 5.20 -0.56 -3.79
N PRO A 448 4.55 -0.96 -4.91
CA PRO A 448 3.18 -0.56 -5.19
C PRO A 448 2.12 -1.25 -4.31
N ASP A 449 2.53 -2.23 -3.47
CA ASP A 449 1.60 -3.00 -2.65
C ASP A 449 1.40 -2.39 -1.25
N ALA A 450 1.29 -1.06 -1.19
CA ALA A 450 0.92 -0.33 0.02
C ALA A 450 -0.08 0.78 -0.30
N GLY A 451 -1.04 0.98 0.59
CA GLY A 451 -2.03 2.04 0.44
C GLY A 451 -1.49 3.43 0.77
N LEU A 452 -0.45 3.53 1.60
CA LEU A 452 0.19 4.77 2.03
C LEU A 452 1.65 4.80 1.60
N VAL A 453 2.08 5.93 1.05
CA VAL A 453 3.48 6.21 0.74
C VAL A 453 4.02 7.27 1.71
N TYR A 454 5.17 6.98 2.29
CA TYR A 454 5.95 7.89 3.11
C TYR A 454 7.19 8.34 2.35
N ALA A 455 7.32 9.65 2.14
CA ALA A 455 8.35 10.23 1.30
C ALA A 455 9.21 11.23 2.11
N PRO A 456 10.27 10.76 2.77
CA PRO A 456 11.19 11.60 3.52
C PRO A 456 12.08 12.42 2.58
N TYR A 457 12.28 13.69 2.96
CA TYR A 457 13.20 14.59 2.27
C TYR A 457 14.42 14.92 3.15
N VAL A 458 14.18 15.46 4.34
CA VAL A 458 15.21 15.71 5.35
C VAL A 458 14.87 14.88 6.58
N PRO A 459 15.67 13.87 6.93
CA PRO A 459 15.30 12.92 7.98
C PRO A 459 15.30 13.58 9.36
N LEU A 460 16.36 14.26 9.72
CA LEU A 460 16.49 14.93 10.99
C LEU A 460 17.65 15.92 10.92
N GLU A 461 17.37 17.18 11.11
CA GLU A 461 18.35 18.25 11.13
C GLU A 461 18.33 18.92 12.51
N MET A 462 19.50 19.13 13.09
CA MET A 462 19.68 19.82 14.37
C MET A 462 20.46 21.12 14.17
N THR A 463 20.05 22.16 14.87
CA THR A 463 20.82 23.40 14.95
C THR A 463 21.90 23.29 16.02
N GLY A 464 22.95 24.08 15.92
CA GLY A 464 23.90 24.24 17.02
C GLY A 464 23.23 24.79 18.28
N ALA A 465 23.84 24.56 19.44
CA ALA A 465 23.38 25.17 20.68
C ALA A 465 23.64 26.70 20.64
N PHE A 466 22.62 27.45 20.99
CA PHE A 466 22.67 28.91 21.01
C PHE A 466 22.30 29.41 22.42
N LEU A 467 23.18 30.17 23.03
CA LEU A 467 22.92 30.81 24.33
C LEU A 467 22.14 32.09 24.08
N ASP A 468 20.97 32.20 24.67
CA ASP A 468 20.19 33.43 24.67
C ASP A 468 20.67 34.34 25.80
N PRO A 469 21.19 35.54 25.51
CA PRO A 469 21.72 36.45 26.55
C PRO A 469 20.61 37.07 27.41
N ALA A 470 19.35 36.95 27.00
CA ALA A 470 18.23 37.54 27.76
C ALA A 470 17.86 36.73 29.02
N ASP A 471 18.01 35.41 28.96
CA ASP A 471 17.60 34.49 30.03
C ASP A 471 18.68 33.43 30.36
N PHE A 472 19.87 33.53 29.81
CA PHE A 472 20.97 32.57 29.98
C PHE A 472 20.59 31.12 29.70
N THR A 473 19.57 30.90 28.87
CA THR A 473 19.17 29.57 28.43
C THR A 473 19.88 29.17 27.16
N LEU A 474 20.34 27.92 27.10
CA LEU A 474 20.81 27.27 25.87
C LEU A 474 19.61 26.77 25.10
N ARG A 475 19.55 27.11 23.81
CA ARG A 475 18.45 26.76 22.92
C ARG A 475 18.99 25.96 21.75
N LYS A 476 18.26 24.89 21.37
CA LYS A 476 18.58 24.07 20.22
C LYS A 476 17.30 23.73 19.49
N GLY A 477 17.36 23.64 18.17
CA GLY A 477 16.24 23.29 17.32
C GLY A 477 16.46 21.98 16.62
N MET A 478 15.39 21.21 16.45
CA MET A 478 15.36 20.00 15.64
C MET A 478 14.28 20.14 14.58
N ARG A 479 14.58 19.69 13.35
CA ARG A 479 13.66 19.78 12.21
C ARG A 479 13.72 18.51 11.39
N THR A 480 12.57 18.06 10.89
CA THR A 480 12.45 17.05 9.85
C THR A 480 11.50 17.52 8.75
N ARG A 481 11.69 17.03 7.53
CA ARG A 481 10.82 17.33 6.39
C ARG A 481 10.48 16.06 5.65
N TYR A 482 9.21 15.82 5.45
CA TYR A 482 8.71 14.65 4.72
C TYR A 482 7.36 14.94 4.08
N ALA A 483 7.00 14.14 3.13
CA ALA A 483 5.66 14.09 2.59
C ALA A 483 5.02 12.73 2.88
N ARG A 484 3.71 12.69 2.83
CA ARG A 484 2.90 11.47 2.88
C ARG A 484 1.77 11.57 1.89
N LYS A 485 1.43 10.46 1.28
CA LYS A 485 0.29 10.38 0.37
C LYS A 485 -0.41 9.05 0.53
N LEU A 486 -1.71 9.12 0.70
CA LEU A 486 -2.58 7.95 0.60
C LEU A 486 -2.85 7.72 -0.89
N VAL A 487 -2.39 6.59 -1.40
CA VAL A 487 -2.57 6.20 -2.81
C VAL A 487 -3.85 5.38 -2.98
N ASN A 488 -4.06 4.37 -2.12
CA ASN A 488 -5.24 3.53 -2.21
C ASN A 488 -5.82 3.23 -0.82
N PRO A 489 -7.01 3.77 -0.49
CA PRO A 489 -7.67 3.55 0.80
C PRO A 489 -8.15 2.11 1.01
N ASN A 490 -8.36 1.34 -0.05
CA ASN A 490 -8.90 -0.03 0.02
C ASN A 490 -7.95 -1.03 0.69
N PHE A 491 -6.69 -0.65 0.90
CA PHE A 491 -5.71 -1.44 1.64
C PHE A 491 -5.97 -1.48 3.14
N TYR A 492 -6.90 -0.66 3.64
CA TYR A 492 -7.18 -0.50 5.07
C TYR A 492 -8.63 -0.79 5.39
N GLY A 493 -8.86 -1.30 6.59
CA GLY A 493 -10.18 -1.53 7.15
C GLY A 493 -10.21 -1.24 8.64
N VAL A 494 -11.35 -0.84 9.17
CA VAL A 494 -11.52 -0.51 10.59
C VAL A 494 -12.58 -1.40 11.21
N ILE A 495 -12.25 -2.00 12.36
CA ILE A 495 -13.21 -2.73 13.19
C ILE A 495 -13.52 -1.87 14.40
N THR A 496 -14.81 -1.72 14.67
CA THR A 496 -15.31 -1.06 15.88
C THR A 496 -15.64 -2.14 16.91
N VAL A 497 -15.02 -2.04 18.08
CA VAL A 497 -15.26 -2.91 19.24
C VAL A 497 -16.16 -2.13 20.20
N SER A 498 -17.36 -2.66 20.45
CA SER A 498 -18.31 -2.13 21.42
C SER A 498 -18.22 -2.89 22.75
N ASN A 499 -18.76 -2.29 23.82
CA ASN A 499 -18.86 -2.90 25.14
C ASN A 499 -17.55 -3.51 25.67
N LEU A 500 -16.47 -2.72 25.58
CA LEU A 500 -15.17 -3.12 26.08
C LEU A 500 -15.21 -3.50 27.57
N PRO A 501 -14.40 -4.49 28.03
CA PRO A 501 -14.35 -4.93 29.41
C PRO A 501 -13.84 -3.88 30.39
#